data_ddcea7c174f661e5c18bf97c79b43a13
#
_entry.id   ddcea7c174f661e5c18bf97c79b43a13
#
_cell.length_a   1.000
_cell.length_b   1.000
_cell.length_c   1.000
_cell.angle_alpha   90.00
_cell.angle_beta   90.00
_cell.angle_gamma   90.00
#
_symmetry.space_group_name_H-M   'P 1'
#
loop_
_entity.id
_entity.type
_entity.pdbx_description
1 polymer ?
#
loop_
_entity_poly.entity_id
_entity_poly.type
_entity_poly.pdbx_seq_one_letter_code
_entity_poly.pdbx_strand_id
1 'polypeptide(L)'
;FRYNDNARTALERFYKREDTLSLGICNGCQLMIELNLINPDHEKKTRMMHNDSHKFESQFLGLTIPANPSVMLGSLAGSKLGIWVAHGEGKFNLPLPLDRYNVVAKYSYNAYPANPNGICSDDGRHLAMMPHLERAIFPWQCGYYPASRHTDEVTPWIDAFINARKWVEAKLSSH
;
A
#
# COMPACT_ATOMS: atom_id res chain seq x y z
N PHE A 1 0.67 -1.67 20.49
CA PHE A 1 1.04 -0.25 20.35
C PHE A 1 0.10 0.65 21.15
N ARG A 2 -1.23 0.55 20.98
CA ARG A 2 -2.19 1.47 21.61
C ARG A 2 -2.07 1.56 23.14
N TYR A 3 -1.78 0.45 23.82
CA TYR A 3 -1.76 0.32 25.28
C TYR A 3 -0.35 0.22 25.87
N ASN A 4 0.70 0.43 25.07
CA ASN A 4 2.08 0.45 25.50
C ASN A 4 2.70 1.80 25.14
N ASP A 5 2.94 2.64 26.13
CA ASP A 5 3.42 4.01 25.95
C ASP A 5 4.80 4.06 25.30
N ASN A 6 5.70 3.13 25.63
CA ASN A 6 7.03 3.09 25.02
C ASN A 6 6.94 2.78 23.52
N ALA A 7 6.12 1.78 23.14
CA ALA A 7 5.92 1.41 21.75
C ALA A 7 5.23 2.54 20.96
N ARG A 8 4.24 3.20 21.56
CA ARG A 8 3.55 4.34 20.95
C ARG A 8 4.53 5.49 20.70
N THR A 9 5.29 5.88 21.71
CA THR A 9 6.28 6.96 21.63
C THR A 9 7.36 6.67 20.56
N ALA A 10 7.85 5.43 20.52
CA ALA A 10 8.82 5.01 19.50
C ALA A 10 8.24 5.13 18.08
N LEU A 11 6.98 4.71 17.89
CA LEU A 11 6.28 4.80 16.61
C LEU A 11 6.05 6.26 16.20
N GLU A 12 5.58 7.11 17.10
CA GLU A 12 5.40 8.54 16.87
C GLU A 12 6.71 9.23 16.46
N ARG A 13 7.82 8.90 17.12
CA ARG A 13 9.16 9.40 16.73
C ARG A 13 9.55 8.93 15.34
N PHE A 14 9.29 7.67 15.01
CA PHE A 14 9.59 7.12 13.68
C PHE A 14 8.83 7.88 12.58
N TYR A 15 7.53 8.12 12.76
CA TYR A 15 6.70 8.83 11.76
C TYR A 15 7.00 10.33 11.65
N LYS A 16 7.52 10.96 12.71
CA LYS A 16 7.94 12.37 12.70
C LYS A 16 9.29 12.59 11.98
N ARG A 17 10.12 11.57 11.85
CA ARG A 17 11.39 11.68 11.15
C ARG A 17 11.17 11.81 9.65
N GLU A 18 11.98 12.64 8.99
CA GLU A 18 11.91 12.88 7.54
C GLU A 18 12.75 11.89 6.70
N ASP A 19 13.53 11.06 7.37
CA ASP A 19 14.43 10.06 6.79
C ASP A 19 13.94 8.63 6.92
N THR A 20 12.63 8.43 7.17
CA THR A 20 12.01 7.12 7.33
C THR A 20 10.96 6.83 6.27
N LEU A 21 10.89 5.58 5.86
CA LEU A 21 9.81 5.01 5.03
C LEU A 21 9.10 3.91 5.80
N SER A 22 7.83 3.70 5.54
CA SER A 22 7.12 2.52 6.03
C SER A 22 6.18 1.94 4.97
N LEU A 23 6.05 0.62 5.01
CA LEU A 23 5.13 -0.15 4.18
C LEU A 23 4.32 -1.07 5.08
N GLY A 24 3.01 -0.83 5.15
CA GLY A 24 2.05 -1.71 5.81
C GLY A 24 1.27 -2.52 4.79
N ILE A 25 1.46 -3.84 4.79
CA ILE A 25 0.75 -4.77 3.90
C ILE A 25 -0.25 -5.57 4.73
N CYS A 26 -1.49 -5.70 4.22
CA CYS A 26 -2.55 -6.50 4.82
C CYS A 26 -2.75 -6.16 6.32
N ASN A 27 -2.35 -7.00 7.25
CA ASN A 27 -2.40 -6.70 8.70
C ASN A 27 -1.60 -5.45 9.07
N GLY A 28 -0.47 -5.19 8.42
CA GLY A 28 0.30 -3.95 8.58
C GLY A 28 -0.48 -2.72 8.12
N CYS A 29 -1.22 -2.82 7.02
CA CYS A 29 -2.14 -1.77 6.57
C CYS A 29 -3.23 -1.51 7.61
N GLN A 30 -3.90 -2.56 8.10
CA GLN A 30 -4.92 -2.44 9.15
C GLN A 30 -4.36 -1.74 10.40
N LEU A 31 -3.14 -2.10 10.83
CA LEU A 31 -2.46 -1.47 11.96
C LEU A 31 -2.21 0.02 11.72
N MET A 32 -1.68 0.40 10.55
CA MET A 32 -1.39 1.80 10.21
C MET A 32 -2.68 2.64 10.19
N ILE A 33 -3.75 2.09 9.64
CA ILE A 33 -5.07 2.76 9.60
C ILE A 33 -5.66 2.86 11.01
N GLU A 34 -5.63 1.79 11.81
CA GLU A 34 -6.18 1.78 13.16
C GLU A 34 -5.44 2.76 14.09
N LEU A 35 -4.14 2.91 13.93
CA LEU A 35 -3.33 3.87 14.67
C LEU A 35 -3.35 5.29 14.08
N ASN A 36 -4.07 5.52 12.97
CA ASN A 36 -4.18 6.80 12.27
C ASN A 36 -2.82 7.37 11.80
N LEU A 37 -1.94 6.52 11.28
CA LEU A 37 -0.56 6.91 10.93
C LEU A 37 -0.43 7.49 9.52
N ILE A 38 -1.43 7.29 8.64
CA ILE A 38 -1.37 7.73 7.24
C ILE A 38 -1.90 9.15 7.05
N ASN A 39 -3.03 9.45 7.65
CA ASN A 39 -3.67 10.77 7.55
C ASN A 39 -4.00 11.30 8.95
N PRO A 40 -3.00 11.60 9.79
CA PRO A 40 -3.21 11.97 11.20
C PRO A 40 -4.02 13.25 11.37
N ASP A 41 -3.93 14.17 10.41
CA ASP A 41 -4.55 15.51 10.46
C ASP A 41 -5.97 15.54 9.87
N HIS A 42 -6.49 14.39 9.38
CA HIS A 42 -7.86 14.34 8.88
C HIS A 42 -8.87 14.42 10.03
N GLU A 43 -9.91 15.27 9.85
CA GLU A 43 -10.99 15.47 10.82
C GLU A 43 -11.85 14.22 11.04
N LYS A 44 -11.83 13.28 10.10
CA LYS A 44 -12.51 11.99 10.20
C LYS A 44 -11.53 10.85 9.94
N LYS A 45 -11.51 9.91 10.85
CA LYS A 45 -10.60 8.78 10.84
C LYS A 45 -10.98 7.74 9.79
N THR A 46 -10.04 7.37 8.94
CA THR A 46 -10.13 6.20 8.06
C THR A 46 -10.29 4.92 8.90
N ARG A 47 -11.02 3.93 8.39
CA ARG A 47 -11.20 2.62 9.04
C ARG A 47 -11.10 1.50 8.03
N MET A 48 -10.72 0.32 8.50
CA MET A 48 -10.86 -0.91 7.74
C MET A 48 -12.19 -1.59 8.10
N MET A 49 -12.87 -2.11 7.08
CA MET A 49 -14.16 -2.77 7.20
C MET A 49 -14.05 -4.21 6.69
N HIS A 50 -14.99 -5.05 7.12
CA HIS A 50 -15.16 -6.39 6.56
C HIS A 50 -15.37 -6.32 5.04
N ASN A 51 -14.90 -7.35 4.33
CA ASN A 51 -15.27 -7.57 2.94
C ASN A 51 -16.81 -7.64 2.83
N ASP A 52 -17.36 -7.17 1.70
CA ASP A 52 -18.81 -7.21 1.50
C ASP A 52 -19.36 -8.65 1.42
N SER A 53 -18.51 -9.61 1.08
CA SER A 53 -18.83 -11.04 1.12
C SER A 53 -18.95 -11.61 2.54
N HIS A 54 -18.50 -10.88 3.57
CA HIS A 54 -18.35 -11.37 4.95
C HIS A 54 -17.51 -12.65 5.06
N LYS A 55 -16.60 -12.88 4.10
CA LYS A 55 -15.71 -14.04 4.04
C LYS A 55 -14.27 -13.59 3.89
N PHE A 56 -13.36 -14.47 4.30
CA PHE A 56 -11.95 -14.36 3.92
C PHE A 56 -11.83 -14.64 2.42
N GLU A 57 -11.23 -13.74 1.69
CA GLU A 57 -11.00 -13.85 0.26
C GLU A 57 -9.51 -13.97 -0.02
N SER A 58 -9.13 -15.00 -0.80
CA SER A 58 -7.78 -15.25 -1.25
C SER A 58 -7.80 -15.46 -2.77
N GLN A 59 -7.28 -14.47 -3.52
CA GLN A 59 -7.34 -14.51 -4.98
C GLN A 59 -6.28 -13.60 -5.63
N PHE A 60 -5.96 -13.89 -6.90
CA PHE A 60 -5.11 -13.04 -7.72
C PHE A 60 -5.98 -12.05 -8.50
N LEU A 61 -5.75 -10.76 -8.28
CA LEU A 61 -6.57 -9.67 -8.83
C LEU A 61 -5.73 -8.68 -9.65
N GLY A 62 -6.40 -7.87 -10.47
CA GLY A 62 -5.77 -6.75 -11.15
C GLY A 62 -5.89 -5.46 -10.35
N LEU A 63 -4.81 -4.72 -10.28
CA LEU A 63 -4.77 -3.34 -9.78
C LEU A 63 -4.49 -2.35 -10.90
N THR A 64 -5.06 -1.16 -10.76
CA THR A 64 -4.64 0.05 -11.47
C THR A 64 -3.92 0.96 -10.47
N ILE A 65 -2.75 1.47 -10.85
CA ILE A 65 -1.96 2.42 -10.07
C ILE A 65 -2.20 3.81 -10.66
N PRO A 66 -2.99 4.69 -10.03
CA PRO A 66 -3.19 6.06 -10.50
C PRO A 66 -1.91 6.89 -10.31
N ALA A 67 -1.88 8.11 -10.86
CA ALA A 67 -0.88 9.11 -10.49
C ALA A 67 -0.94 9.33 -8.97
N ASN A 68 0.20 9.26 -8.29
CA ASN A 68 0.26 9.31 -6.84
C ASN A 68 1.64 9.81 -6.36
N PRO A 69 1.74 10.37 -5.14
CA PRO A 69 2.99 10.90 -4.60
C PRO A 69 3.86 9.84 -3.89
N SER A 70 3.43 8.57 -3.82
CA SER A 70 4.15 7.55 -3.06
C SER A 70 5.59 7.40 -3.54
N VAL A 71 6.54 7.45 -2.61
CA VAL A 71 7.95 7.15 -2.86
C VAL A 71 8.10 5.76 -3.51
N MET A 72 7.35 4.78 -3.03
CA MET A 72 7.45 3.41 -3.51
C MET A 72 6.74 3.18 -4.84
N LEU A 73 5.53 3.74 -5.03
CA LEU A 73 4.65 3.40 -6.15
C LEU A 73 4.53 4.49 -7.22
N GLY A 74 5.07 5.68 -7.00
CA GLY A 74 4.94 6.79 -7.94
C GLY A 74 5.44 6.49 -9.35
N SER A 75 6.55 5.75 -9.50
CA SER A 75 7.10 5.34 -10.80
C SER A 75 6.25 4.31 -11.54
N LEU A 76 5.35 3.62 -10.83
CA LEU A 76 4.42 2.63 -11.41
C LEU A 76 3.09 3.26 -11.87
N ALA A 77 2.93 4.58 -11.75
CA ALA A 77 1.72 5.29 -12.17
C ALA A 77 1.32 4.95 -13.62
N GLY A 78 0.03 4.70 -13.85
CA GLY A 78 -0.52 4.26 -15.14
C GLY A 78 -0.47 2.75 -15.38
N SER A 79 0.23 1.99 -14.55
CA SER A 79 0.33 0.53 -14.69
C SER A 79 -0.97 -0.17 -14.28
N LYS A 80 -1.20 -1.34 -14.91
CA LYS A 80 -2.18 -2.35 -14.51
C LYS A 80 -1.42 -3.63 -14.20
N LEU A 81 -1.42 -4.04 -12.95
CA LEU A 81 -0.59 -5.15 -12.46
C LEU A 81 -1.44 -6.18 -11.72
N GLY A 82 -1.06 -7.46 -11.87
CA GLY A 82 -1.64 -8.55 -11.09
C GLY A 82 -1.04 -8.60 -9.70
N ILE A 83 -1.84 -8.98 -8.70
CA ILE A 83 -1.41 -9.04 -7.30
C ILE A 83 -2.27 -10.02 -6.50
N TRP A 84 -1.72 -10.58 -5.43
CA TRP A 84 -2.45 -11.42 -4.49
C TRP A 84 -3.15 -10.60 -3.41
N VAL A 85 -4.38 -10.98 -3.08
CA VAL A 85 -5.10 -10.55 -1.88
C VAL A 85 -5.41 -11.75 -1.01
N ALA A 86 -5.41 -11.55 0.32
CA ALA A 86 -5.71 -12.58 1.30
C ALA A 86 -6.22 -11.91 2.59
N HIS A 87 -7.51 -11.56 2.65
CA HIS A 87 -8.07 -10.82 3.77
C HIS A 87 -9.57 -11.03 3.96
N GLY A 88 -10.05 -10.86 5.18
CA GLY A 88 -11.48 -10.78 5.54
C GLY A 88 -11.94 -9.34 5.82
N GLU A 89 -11.01 -8.45 6.13
CA GLU A 89 -11.24 -7.05 6.49
C GLU A 89 -10.34 -6.16 5.65
N GLY A 90 -10.59 -6.10 4.33
CA GLY A 90 -9.76 -5.40 3.36
C GLY A 90 -10.40 -4.18 2.72
N LYS A 91 -11.60 -3.80 3.15
CA LYS A 91 -12.34 -2.67 2.57
C LYS A 91 -12.00 -1.38 3.31
N PHE A 92 -11.43 -0.40 2.60
CA PHE A 92 -11.24 0.95 3.13
C PHE A 92 -12.57 1.69 3.28
N ASN A 93 -12.83 2.22 4.45
CA ASN A 93 -13.81 3.26 4.66
C ASN A 93 -13.11 4.61 4.74
N LEU A 94 -13.22 5.38 3.68
CA LEU A 94 -12.66 6.73 3.52
C LEU A 94 -13.79 7.75 3.72
N PRO A 95 -13.97 8.31 4.93
CA PRO A 95 -15.15 9.12 5.27
C PRO A 95 -15.14 10.54 4.69
N LEU A 96 -14.04 10.98 4.10
CA LEU A 96 -13.91 12.26 3.40
C LEU A 96 -14.01 12.04 1.87
N PRO A 97 -14.19 13.11 1.07
CA PRO A 97 -14.09 13.03 -0.38
C PRO A 97 -12.77 12.39 -0.83
N LEU A 98 -12.82 11.62 -1.92
CA LEU A 98 -11.69 10.78 -2.34
C LEU A 98 -10.44 11.58 -2.73
N ASP A 99 -10.59 12.81 -3.16
CA ASP A 99 -9.52 13.77 -3.47
C ASP A 99 -8.75 14.26 -2.24
N ARG A 100 -9.27 13.97 -1.03
CA ARG A 100 -8.57 14.22 0.23
C ARG A 100 -7.58 13.10 0.59
N TYR A 101 -7.48 12.04 -0.22
CA TYR A 101 -6.62 10.90 0.02
C TYR A 101 -5.67 10.67 -1.14
N ASN A 102 -4.42 10.39 -0.82
CA ASN A 102 -3.44 9.93 -1.81
C ASN A 102 -3.67 8.45 -2.10
N VAL A 103 -4.65 8.15 -2.96
CA VAL A 103 -4.96 6.78 -3.38
C VAL A 103 -3.88 6.31 -4.35
N VAL A 104 -3.17 5.25 -3.98
CA VAL A 104 -2.03 4.71 -4.74
C VAL A 104 -2.40 3.46 -5.55
N ALA A 105 -3.47 2.78 -5.19
CA ALA A 105 -3.92 1.57 -5.89
C ALA A 105 -5.42 1.39 -5.78
N LYS A 106 -6.03 0.90 -6.87
CA LYS A 106 -7.46 0.58 -6.98
C LYS A 106 -7.64 -0.78 -7.65
N TYR A 107 -8.64 -1.54 -7.24
CA TYR A 107 -9.01 -2.75 -7.97
C TYR A 107 -9.50 -2.40 -9.37
N SER A 108 -8.99 -3.08 -10.40
CA SER A 108 -9.32 -2.80 -11.80
C SER A 108 -10.48 -3.62 -12.33
N TYR A 109 -10.78 -4.76 -11.71
CA TYR A 109 -11.92 -5.63 -12.02
C TYR A 109 -12.20 -6.57 -10.83
N ASN A 110 -13.22 -7.39 -10.92
CA ASN A 110 -13.79 -8.28 -9.90
C ASN A 110 -14.70 -7.56 -8.90
N ALA A 111 -14.95 -8.16 -7.75
CA ALA A 111 -16.00 -7.80 -6.80
C ALA A 111 -15.98 -6.33 -6.31
N TYR A 112 -14.87 -5.62 -6.49
CA TYR A 112 -14.68 -4.25 -6.00
C TYR A 112 -14.05 -3.33 -7.05
N PRO A 113 -14.64 -3.17 -8.25
CA PRO A 113 -14.08 -2.31 -9.28
C PRO A 113 -13.96 -0.87 -8.75
N ALA A 114 -12.80 -0.27 -8.97
CA ALA A 114 -12.45 1.10 -8.59
C ALA A 114 -12.35 1.39 -7.07
N ASN A 115 -12.57 0.42 -6.17
CA ASN A 115 -12.35 0.66 -4.75
C ASN A 115 -10.87 0.85 -4.44
N PRO A 116 -10.52 1.89 -3.65
CA PRO A 116 -9.18 2.05 -3.13
C PRO A 116 -8.77 0.83 -2.31
N ASN A 117 -7.56 0.34 -2.52
CA ASN A 117 -6.96 -0.75 -1.75
C ASN A 117 -5.55 -0.43 -1.24
N GLY A 118 -5.12 0.81 -1.47
CA GLY A 118 -3.89 1.37 -0.94
C GLY A 118 -3.94 2.89 -0.94
N ILE A 119 -3.44 3.49 0.13
CA ILE A 119 -3.27 4.93 0.32
C ILE A 119 -1.89 5.22 0.89
N CYS A 120 -1.37 6.42 0.68
CA CYS A 120 -0.14 6.85 1.33
C CYS A 120 -0.32 8.20 2.04
N SER A 121 0.65 8.52 2.91
CA SER A 121 0.76 9.82 3.57
C SER A 121 0.94 10.96 2.56
N ASP A 122 0.71 12.20 2.97
CA ASP A 122 0.79 13.37 2.09
C ASP A 122 2.20 13.58 1.52
N ASP A 123 3.22 13.23 2.28
CA ASP A 123 4.62 13.26 1.85
C ASP A 123 5.06 12.02 1.05
N GLY A 124 4.16 11.06 0.82
CA GLY A 124 4.39 9.85 0.04
C GLY A 124 5.26 8.78 0.70
N ARG A 125 5.77 9.01 1.93
CA ARG A 125 6.75 8.14 2.60
C ARG A 125 6.13 6.90 3.25
N HIS A 126 4.89 6.99 3.70
CA HIS A 126 4.23 5.92 4.44
C HIS A 126 3.11 5.34 3.59
N LEU A 127 3.25 4.08 3.22
CA LEU A 127 2.34 3.36 2.31
C LEU A 127 1.59 2.29 3.08
N ALA A 128 0.26 2.32 3.00
CA ALA A 128 -0.63 1.30 3.54
C ALA A 128 -1.46 0.68 2.42
N MET A 129 -1.35 -0.63 2.20
CA MET A 129 -2.11 -1.34 1.18
C MET A 129 -2.52 -2.75 1.61
N MET A 130 -3.70 -3.19 1.18
CA MET A 130 -4.20 -4.53 1.51
C MET A 130 -3.60 -5.63 0.65
N PRO A 131 -3.43 -5.45 -0.69
CA PRO A 131 -2.78 -6.45 -1.53
C PRO A 131 -1.32 -6.68 -1.19
N HIS A 132 -0.85 -7.89 -1.48
CA HIS A 132 0.49 -8.40 -1.15
C HIS A 132 1.46 -8.24 -2.31
N LEU A 133 2.07 -7.08 -2.47
CA LEU A 133 3.05 -6.84 -3.53
C LEU A 133 4.31 -7.72 -3.38
N GLU A 134 4.68 -8.07 -2.14
CA GLU A 134 5.81 -8.96 -1.83
C GLU A 134 5.58 -10.40 -2.30
N ARG A 135 4.34 -10.77 -2.61
CA ARG A 135 3.97 -12.10 -3.17
C ARG A 135 3.84 -12.10 -4.69
N ALA A 136 4.25 -11.02 -5.35
CA ALA A 136 4.16 -10.88 -6.80
C ALA A 136 5.44 -10.30 -7.43
N ILE A 137 6.58 -10.43 -6.75
CA ILE A 137 7.89 -9.93 -7.19
C ILE A 137 8.46 -10.74 -8.36
N PHE A 138 8.21 -12.05 -8.38
CA PHE A 138 8.68 -12.92 -9.43
C PHE A 138 7.52 -13.43 -10.30
N PRO A 139 7.70 -13.58 -11.63
CA PRO A 139 6.66 -14.10 -12.53
C PRO A 139 6.00 -15.39 -12.07
N TRP A 140 6.79 -16.32 -11.52
CA TRP A 140 6.30 -17.61 -11.02
C TRP A 140 5.41 -17.52 -9.78
N GLN A 141 5.43 -16.39 -9.06
CA GLN A 141 4.54 -16.15 -7.92
C GLN A 141 3.15 -15.69 -8.38
N CYS A 142 3.03 -15.20 -9.61
CA CYS A 142 1.80 -14.62 -10.12
C CYS A 142 0.79 -15.71 -10.53
N GLY A 143 -0.48 -15.52 -10.22
CA GLY A 143 -1.56 -16.40 -10.71
C GLY A 143 -1.75 -16.32 -12.23
N TYR A 144 -1.31 -15.20 -12.83
CA TYR A 144 -1.20 -15.00 -14.27
C TYR A 144 -0.05 -14.05 -14.57
N TYR A 145 0.77 -14.37 -15.56
CA TYR A 145 1.79 -13.48 -16.11
C TYR A 145 1.79 -13.57 -17.64
N PRO A 146 1.89 -12.44 -18.38
CA PRO A 146 1.81 -12.43 -19.85
C PRO A 146 2.87 -13.32 -20.50
N ALA A 147 2.47 -14.21 -21.42
CA ALA A 147 3.40 -15.10 -22.11
C ALA A 147 4.49 -14.36 -22.89
N SER A 148 4.20 -13.14 -23.40
CA SER A 148 5.17 -12.27 -24.05
C SER A 148 6.27 -11.75 -23.13
N ARG A 149 6.13 -11.93 -21.81
CA ARG A 149 7.07 -11.48 -20.76
C ARG A 149 7.65 -12.66 -19.96
N HIS A 150 7.56 -13.88 -20.49
CA HIS A 150 8.01 -15.09 -19.78
C HIS A 150 9.53 -15.12 -19.47
N THR A 151 10.31 -14.24 -20.11
CA THR A 151 11.75 -14.07 -19.87
C THR A 151 12.07 -13.06 -18.77
N ASP A 152 11.07 -12.36 -18.24
CA ASP A 152 11.30 -11.42 -17.14
C ASP A 152 11.79 -12.20 -15.90
N GLU A 153 12.87 -11.75 -15.30
CA GLU A 153 13.37 -12.31 -14.04
C GLU A 153 12.53 -11.85 -12.87
N VAL A 154 12.03 -10.61 -12.92
CA VAL A 154 11.19 -10.00 -11.90
C VAL A 154 10.02 -9.27 -12.53
N THR A 155 8.97 -9.08 -11.76
CA THR A 155 7.80 -8.29 -12.17
C THR A 155 8.03 -6.79 -11.90
N PRO A 156 7.21 -5.89 -12.46
CA PRO A 156 7.29 -4.46 -12.14
C PRO A 156 7.13 -4.10 -10.66
N TRP A 157 6.58 -4.99 -9.84
CA TRP A 157 6.47 -4.75 -8.39
C TRP A 157 7.80 -4.57 -7.68
N ILE A 158 8.91 -5.07 -8.26
CA ILE A 158 10.25 -4.86 -7.70
C ILE A 158 10.62 -3.38 -7.62
N ASP A 159 10.08 -2.55 -8.52
CA ASP A 159 10.36 -1.11 -8.57
C ASP A 159 9.95 -0.40 -7.27
N ALA A 160 8.92 -0.91 -6.57
CA ALA A 160 8.53 -0.37 -5.28
C ALA A 160 9.69 -0.42 -4.26
N PHE A 161 10.43 -1.53 -4.23
CA PHE A 161 11.58 -1.72 -3.33
C PHE A 161 12.83 -1.00 -3.83
N ILE A 162 13.04 -0.97 -5.14
CA ILE A 162 14.13 -0.19 -5.76
C ILE A 162 13.97 1.29 -5.45
N ASN A 163 12.75 1.82 -5.58
CA ASN A 163 12.46 3.21 -5.25
C ASN A 163 12.69 3.51 -3.77
N ALA A 164 12.23 2.63 -2.88
CA ALA A 164 12.45 2.76 -1.44
C ALA A 164 13.96 2.81 -1.12
N ARG A 165 14.75 1.89 -1.69
CA ARG A 165 16.20 1.85 -1.51
C ARG A 165 16.87 3.14 -2.00
N LYS A 166 16.59 3.56 -3.23
CA LYS A 166 17.15 4.80 -3.81
C LYS A 166 16.82 6.02 -2.96
N TRP A 167 15.61 6.09 -2.45
CA TRP A 167 15.19 7.19 -1.59
C TRP A 167 15.99 7.22 -0.28
N VAL A 168 16.17 6.08 0.38
CA VAL A 168 16.97 5.97 1.61
C VAL A 168 18.43 6.32 1.36
N GLU A 169 19.03 5.80 0.28
CA GLU A 169 20.42 6.10 -0.11
C GLU A 169 20.62 7.60 -0.35
N ALA A 170 19.67 8.27 -1.02
CA ALA A 170 19.72 9.72 -1.25
C ALA A 170 19.65 10.52 0.07
N LYS A 171 18.83 10.08 1.03
CA LYS A 171 18.74 10.72 2.36
C LYS A 171 20.03 10.57 3.17
N LEU A 172 20.66 9.39 3.13
CA LEU A 172 21.92 9.12 3.82
C LEU A 172 23.08 9.95 3.24
N SER A 173 23.07 10.22 1.93
CA SER A 173 24.12 10.99 1.25
C SER A 173 24.00 12.51 1.48
N SER A 174 22.87 12.98 2.04
CA SER A 174 22.61 14.40 2.33
C SER A 174 22.93 14.81 3.78
N HIS A 175 23.47 13.87 4.55
CA HIS A 175 23.93 14.06 5.93
C HIS A 175 25.41 13.75 6.06
#